data_ea50cc603d10e68a65b97d828fe4f6cd
#
_entry.id   ea50cc603d10e68a65b97d828fe4f6cd
#
_cell.length_a   1.000
_cell.length_b   1.000
_cell.length_c   1.000
_cell.angle_alpha   90.00
_cell.angle_beta   90.00
_cell.angle_gamma   90.00
#
_symmetry.space_group_name_H-M   'P 1'
#
loop_
_entity.id
_entity.type
_entity.pdbx_description
1 polymer ?
#
loop_
_entity_poly.entity_id
_entity_poly.type
_entity_poly.pdbx_seq_one_letter_code
_entity_poly.pdbx_strand_id
1 'polypeptide(L)'
;ELTEQEYTKAWNAKGDVNQSTIDNNATTTEIQYLARLYQATQKEKYKEGVLKGIQYLLKAQYDNGGWPQFYPRPTGYYVQITYNDNAMVRVMQQLREIYEKQSPYTFIPDETCQQARKAFDKGIECILRTQVRQNGDLTVWCAQHDRITLEPCKARAYELPSLSGQESDNIVLLLM
;
A
#
# COMPACT_ATOMS: atom_id res chain seq x y z
N GLU A 1 2.41 -25.82 -8.39
CA GLU A 1 1.00 -25.82 -7.92
C GLU A 1 0.96 -26.51 -6.56
N LEU A 2 0.33 -25.85 -5.57
CA LEU A 2 0.13 -26.43 -4.25
C LEU A 2 -0.94 -27.54 -4.34
N THR A 3 -0.71 -28.65 -3.67
CA THR A 3 -1.74 -29.68 -3.50
C THR A 3 -2.87 -29.15 -2.60
N GLU A 4 -4.06 -29.72 -2.69
CA GLU A 4 -5.20 -29.37 -1.84
C GLU A 4 -4.88 -29.50 -0.34
N GLN A 5 -4.04 -30.46 0.04
CA GLN A 5 -3.58 -30.64 1.41
C GLN A 5 -2.62 -29.52 1.86
N GLU A 6 -1.71 -29.08 1.00
CA GLU A 6 -0.81 -27.95 1.28
C GLU A 6 -1.58 -26.64 1.36
N TYR A 7 -2.56 -26.44 0.48
CA TYR A 7 -3.47 -25.29 0.53
C TYR A 7 -4.28 -25.28 1.82
N THR A 8 -4.87 -26.41 2.20
CA THR A 8 -5.65 -26.55 3.44
C THR A 8 -4.75 -26.38 4.67
N LYS A 9 -3.52 -26.90 4.64
CA LYS A 9 -2.54 -26.71 5.71
C LYS A 9 -2.10 -25.25 5.82
N ALA A 10 -1.83 -24.59 4.72
CA ALA A 10 -1.51 -23.15 4.68
C ALA A 10 -2.70 -22.30 5.14
N TRP A 11 -3.92 -22.67 4.73
CA TRP A 11 -5.14 -22.00 5.17
C TRP A 11 -5.41 -22.16 6.67
N ASN A 12 -5.17 -23.37 7.23
CA ASN A 12 -5.37 -23.65 8.64
C ASN A 12 -4.18 -23.22 9.52
N ALA A 13 -2.98 -23.16 8.94
CA ALA A 13 -1.80 -22.55 9.56
C ALA A 13 -1.81 -21.02 9.49
N LYS A 14 -2.97 -20.41 9.21
CA LYS A 14 -3.16 -18.98 9.38
C LYS A 14 -2.68 -18.63 10.78
N GLY A 15 -1.39 -18.41 10.84
CA GLY A 15 -0.76 -17.69 11.91
C GLY A 15 -1.58 -16.45 12.13
N ASP A 16 -1.37 -15.74 13.16
CA ASP A 16 -2.17 -14.61 13.58
C ASP A 16 -2.88 -13.94 12.38
N VAL A 17 -4.13 -14.34 12.14
CA VAL A 17 -5.02 -13.93 11.02
C VAL A 17 -5.18 -12.43 10.89
N ASN A 18 -4.44 -11.68 11.68
CA ASN A 18 -4.57 -10.26 11.87
C ASN A 18 -3.44 -9.45 11.21
N GLN A 19 -2.58 -10.08 10.42
CA GLN A 19 -1.56 -9.34 9.68
C GLN A 19 -1.70 -9.57 8.17
N SER A 20 -1.94 -8.50 7.45
CA SER A 20 -1.79 -8.45 6.00
C SER A 20 -0.71 -7.45 5.63
N THR A 21 -0.23 -7.49 4.41
CA THR A 21 0.90 -6.68 3.96
C THR A 21 0.60 -5.99 2.63
N ILE A 22 1.22 -4.83 2.44
CA ILE A 22 1.27 -4.16 1.13
C ILE A 22 2.56 -4.49 0.37
N ASP A 23 3.44 -5.29 0.98
CA ASP A 23 4.70 -5.71 0.38
C ASP A 23 4.48 -6.63 -0.82
N ASN A 24 5.40 -6.58 -1.79
CA ASN A 24 5.38 -7.42 -2.99
C ASN A 24 4.01 -7.47 -3.71
N ASN A 25 3.27 -6.39 -3.66
CA ASN A 25 1.91 -6.24 -4.23
C ASN A 25 0.84 -7.17 -3.65
N ALA A 26 1.09 -7.80 -2.52
CA ALA A 26 0.21 -8.82 -1.98
C ALA A 26 -1.27 -8.38 -1.96
N THR A 27 -1.61 -7.37 -1.17
CA THR A 27 -3.00 -6.88 -1.04
C THR A 27 -3.52 -6.18 -2.30
N THR A 28 -2.69 -5.39 -2.97
CA THR A 28 -3.12 -4.61 -4.15
C THR A 28 -3.47 -5.52 -5.33
N THR A 29 -2.69 -6.58 -5.55
CA THR A 29 -2.96 -7.56 -6.61
C THR A 29 -4.25 -8.34 -6.36
N GLU A 30 -4.49 -8.76 -5.11
CA GLU A 30 -5.72 -9.48 -4.75
C GLU A 30 -6.97 -8.61 -4.95
N ILE A 31 -6.93 -7.33 -4.53
CA ILE A 31 -8.05 -6.40 -4.75
C ILE A 31 -8.33 -6.26 -6.25
N GLN A 32 -7.29 -6.04 -7.06
CA GLN A 32 -7.46 -5.89 -8.51
C GLN A 32 -7.99 -7.18 -9.15
N TYR A 33 -7.48 -8.33 -8.77
CA TYR A 33 -7.94 -9.61 -9.28
C TYR A 33 -9.42 -9.86 -8.94
N LEU A 34 -9.82 -9.61 -7.68
CA LEU A 34 -11.22 -9.74 -7.27
C LEU A 34 -12.13 -8.75 -8.00
N ALA A 35 -11.67 -7.53 -8.25
CA ALA A 35 -12.44 -6.53 -9.00
C ALA A 35 -12.69 -6.99 -10.46
N ARG A 36 -11.68 -7.56 -11.12
CA ARG A 36 -11.82 -8.17 -12.46
C ARG A 36 -12.76 -9.37 -12.44
N LEU A 37 -12.69 -10.22 -11.41
CA LEU A 37 -13.62 -11.34 -11.25
C LEU A 37 -15.06 -10.86 -11.04
N TYR A 38 -15.28 -9.79 -10.27
CA TYR A 38 -16.61 -9.20 -10.12
C TYR A 38 -17.12 -8.67 -11.46
N GLN A 39 -16.30 -7.91 -12.18
CA GLN A 39 -16.67 -7.36 -13.48
C GLN A 39 -17.07 -8.45 -14.47
N ALA A 40 -16.35 -9.59 -14.48
CA ALA A 40 -16.62 -10.70 -15.39
C ALA A 40 -17.81 -11.58 -14.98
N THR A 41 -18.08 -11.72 -13.67
CA THR A 41 -19.04 -12.74 -13.16
C THR A 41 -20.25 -12.17 -12.45
N GLN A 42 -20.23 -10.91 -12.06
CA GLN A 42 -21.25 -10.22 -11.25
C GLN A 42 -21.59 -10.92 -9.92
N LYS A 43 -20.67 -11.77 -9.40
CA LYS A 43 -20.88 -12.47 -8.13
C LYS A 43 -20.52 -11.57 -6.95
N GLU A 44 -21.51 -11.23 -6.11
CA GLU A 44 -21.40 -10.31 -4.98
C GLU A 44 -20.23 -10.64 -4.02
N LYS A 45 -19.90 -11.92 -3.81
CA LYS A 45 -18.76 -12.32 -2.97
C LYS A 45 -17.43 -11.68 -3.39
N TYR A 46 -17.22 -11.43 -4.67
CA TYR A 46 -16.00 -10.78 -5.15
C TYR A 46 -16.00 -9.28 -4.87
N LYS A 47 -17.15 -8.62 -5.06
CA LYS A 47 -17.33 -7.21 -4.68
C LYS A 47 -17.11 -6.98 -3.18
N GLU A 48 -17.69 -7.86 -2.34
CA GLU A 48 -17.46 -7.81 -0.89
C GLU A 48 -15.97 -7.96 -0.55
N GLY A 49 -15.26 -8.87 -1.23
CA GLY A 49 -13.81 -9.04 -1.09
C GLY A 49 -13.03 -7.76 -1.44
N VAL A 50 -13.38 -7.13 -2.57
CA VAL A 50 -12.78 -5.85 -2.99
C VAL A 50 -13.00 -4.76 -1.94
N LEU A 51 -14.25 -4.57 -1.48
CA LEU A 51 -14.57 -3.56 -0.48
C LEU A 51 -13.83 -3.78 0.84
N LYS A 52 -13.70 -5.04 1.29
CA LYS A 52 -12.90 -5.40 2.47
C LYS A 52 -11.42 -5.07 2.27
N GLY A 53 -10.86 -5.37 1.10
CA GLY A 53 -9.48 -5.03 0.76
C GLY A 53 -9.24 -3.52 0.74
N ILE A 54 -10.13 -2.74 0.13
CA ILE A 54 -10.05 -1.27 0.15
C ILE A 54 -10.10 -0.75 1.59
N GLN A 55 -11.04 -1.25 2.40
CA GLN A 55 -11.14 -0.84 3.81
C GLN A 55 -9.88 -1.20 4.62
N TYR A 56 -9.21 -2.30 4.30
CA TYR A 56 -7.91 -2.62 4.88
C TYR A 56 -6.87 -1.55 4.54
N LEU A 57 -6.73 -1.16 3.28
CA LEU A 57 -5.78 -0.13 2.85
C LEU A 57 -6.06 1.21 3.54
N LEU A 58 -7.34 1.62 3.63
CA LEU A 58 -7.74 2.85 4.29
C LEU A 58 -7.43 2.85 5.79
N LYS A 59 -7.65 1.73 6.48
CA LYS A 59 -7.37 1.58 7.91
C LYS A 59 -5.88 1.46 8.23
N ALA A 60 -5.09 0.97 7.28
CA ALA A 60 -3.65 0.82 7.46
C ALA A 60 -2.89 2.15 7.34
N GLN A 61 -3.50 3.18 6.75
CA GLN A 61 -2.88 4.48 6.59
C GLN A 61 -2.68 5.18 7.93
N TYR A 62 -1.48 5.67 8.17
CA TYR A 62 -1.18 6.55 9.30
C TYR A 62 -1.82 7.94 9.14
N ASP A 63 -2.01 8.65 10.24
CA ASP A 63 -2.58 10.00 10.23
C ASP A 63 -1.77 10.99 9.37
N ASN A 64 -0.45 10.77 9.27
CA ASN A 64 0.45 11.55 8.43
C ASN A 64 0.42 11.19 6.95
N GLY A 65 -0.40 10.22 6.54
CA GLY A 65 -0.59 9.81 5.17
C GLY A 65 0.26 8.64 4.68
N GLY A 66 1.23 8.18 5.48
CA GLY A 66 2.08 7.02 5.13
C GLY A 66 1.43 5.67 5.39
N TRP A 67 2.02 4.59 4.88
CA TRP A 67 1.61 3.22 5.15
C TRP A 67 2.74 2.39 5.72
N PRO A 68 2.48 1.55 6.76
CA PRO A 68 3.40 0.53 7.21
C PRO A 68 3.43 -0.64 6.23
N GLN A 69 4.50 -1.44 6.28
CA GLN A 69 4.59 -2.65 5.47
C GLN A 69 3.56 -3.72 5.87
N PHE A 70 3.24 -3.81 7.16
CA PHE A 70 2.23 -4.73 7.72
C PHE A 70 1.19 -3.97 8.56
N TYR A 71 -0.04 -4.46 8.59
CA TYR A 71 -1.12 -3.93 9.42
C TYR A 71 -2.03 -5.08 9.89
N PRO A 72 -2.58 -5.09 11.12
CA PRO A 72 -2.63 -3.97 12.09
C PRO A 72 -1.50 -3.96 13.12
N ARG A 73 -0.65 -4.94 13.18
CA ARG A 73 0.37 -5.07 14.25
C ARG A 73 1.81 -5.15 13.70
N PRO A 74 2.28 -4.11 13.02
CA PRO A 74 3.65 -4.10 12.56
C PRO A 74 4.63 -4.03 13.73
N THR A 75 5.76 -4.73 13.63
CA THR A 75 6.86 -4.72 14.60
C THR A 75 8.19 -4.45 13.91
N GLY A 76 9.20 -4.02 14.66
CA GLY A 76 10.52 -3.73 14.09
C GLY A 76 10.42 -2.66 12.99
N TYR A 77 11.18 -2.81 11.92
CA TYR A 77 11.18 -1.84 10.81
C TYR A 77 9.89 -1.83 9.98
N TYR A 78 9.04 -2.84 10.09
CA TYR A 78 7.76 -2.91 9.39
C TYR A 78 6.75 -1.83 9.81
N VAL A 79 7.04 -1.10 10.91
CA VAL A 79 6.24 0.06 11.34
C VAL A 79 6.53 1.31 10.53
N GLN A 80 7.63 1.35 9.78
CA GLN A 80 8.06 2.53 9.06
C GLN A 80 7.18 2.79 7.82
N ILE A 81 7.14 4.04 7.38
CA ILE A 81 6.56 4.39 6.08
C ILE A 81 7.43 3.71 5.02
N THR A 82 6.84 2.88 4.17
CA THR A 82 7.59 2.04 3.24
C THR A 82 7.37 2.41 1.79
N TYR A 83 8.42 2.94 1.15
CA TYR A 83 8.49 3.09 -0.30
C TYR A 83 9.17 1.89 -0.95
N ASN A 84 9.92 1.08 -0.18
CA ASN A 84 10.62 -0.10 -0.67
C ASN A 84 9.73 -0.96 -1.57
N ASP A 85 10.28 -1.46 -2.67
CA ASP A 85 9.57 -2.27 -3.67
C ASP A 85 8.26 -1.62 -4.19
N ASN A 86 8.20 -0.29 -4.14
CA ASN A 86 7.04 0.52 -4.54
C ASN A 86 5.76 0.25 -3.73
N ALA A 87 5.86 -0.26 -2.51
CA ALA A 87 4.71 -0.69 -1.72
C ALA A 87 3.66 0.41 -1.57
N MET A 88 4.04 1.57 -1.01
CA MET A 88 3.13 2.72 -0.86
C MET A 88 2.68 3.29 -2.22
N VAL A 89 3.58 3.38 -3.21
CA VAL A 89 3.24 3.90 -4.54
C VAL A 89 2.12 3.08 -5.19
N ARG A 90 2.18 1.75 -5.09
CA ARG A 90 1.14 0.87 -5.65
C ARG A 90 -0.20 1.00 -4.94
N VAL A 91 -0.18 1.17 -3.61
CA VAL A 91 -1.41 1.49 -2.87
C VAL A 91 -2.01 2.78 -3.39
N MET A 92 -1.21 3.83 -3.56
CA MET A 92 -1.68 5.13 -4.03
C MET A 92 -2.18 5.09 -5.48
N GLN A 93 -1.50 4.37 -6.38
CA GLN A 93 -1.98 4.14 -7.75
C GLN A 93 -3.35 3.47 -7.75
N GLN A 94 -3.53 2.41 -6.95
CA GLN A 94 -4.80 1.73 -6.84
C GLN A 94 -5.90 2.63 -6.24
N LEU A 95 -5.60 3.43 -5.22
CA LEU A 95 -6.55 4.39 -4.68
C LEU A 95 -6.97 5.44 -5.72
N ARG A 96 -6.03 5.89 -6.58
CA ARG A 96 -6.32 6.78 -7.71
C ARG A 96 -7.29 6.14 -8.69
N GLU A 97 -7.00 4.90 -9.14
CA GLU A 97 -7.89 4.15 -10.03
C GLU A 97 -9.29 3.98 -9.45
N ILE A 98 -9.39 3.75 -8.12
CA ILE A 98 -10.65 3.57 -7.40
C ILE A 98 -11.46 4.88 -7.38
N TYR A 99 -10.86 6.00 -6.95
CA TYR A 99 -11.64 7.24 -6.84
C TYR A 99 -11.99 7.85 -8.21
N GLU A 100 -11.21 7.57 -9.24
CA GLU A 100 -11.50 7.95 -10.63
C GLU A 100 -12.47 6.96 -11.31
N LYS A 101 -12.88 5.91 -10.61
CA LYS A 101 -13.73 4.84 -11.15
C LYS A 101 -13.20 4.23 -12.44
N GLN A 102 -11.90 4.11 -12.57
CA GLN A 102 -11.28 3.42 -13.69
C GLN A 102 -11.65 1.93 -13.67
N SER A 103 -11.73 1.27 -14.85
CA SER A 103 -11.88 -0.18 -14.90
C SER A 103 -10.70 -0.87 -14.21
N PRO A 104 -10.95 -1.86 -13.34
CA PRO A 104 -12.21 -2.57 -13.08
C PRO A 104 -13.06 -2.01 -11.92
N TYR A 105 -12.84 -0.80 -11.42
CA TYR A 105 -13.41 -0.26 -10.16
C TYR A 105 -14.70 0.57 -10.35
N THR A 106 -15.32 0.52 -11.51
CA THR A 106 -16.54 1.31 -11.84
C THR A 106 -17.73 1.08 -10.92
N PHE A 107 -17.76 -0.07 -10.23
CA PHE A 107 -18.85 -0.49 -9.32
C PHE A 107 -18.66 0.00 -7.87
N ILE A 108 -17.53 0.64 -7.56
CA ILE A 108 -17.23 1.07 -6.19
C ILE A 108 -18.18 2.21 -5.78
N PRO A 109 -18.77 2.15 -4.57
CA PRO A 109 -19.66 3.20 -4.06
C PRO A 109 -18.95 4.57 -3.95
N ASP A 110 -19.68 5.64 -4.19
CA ASP A 110 -19.16 7.00 -4.17
C ASP A 110 -18.54 7.38 -2.82
N GLU A 111 -19.11 6.92 -1.71
CA GLU A 111 -18.53 7.12 -0.38
C GLU A 111 -17.13 6.51 -0.26
N THR A 112 -16.95 5.28 -0.76
CA THR A 112 -15.64 4.61 -0.77
C THR A 112 -14.65 5.33 -1.69
N CYS A 113 -15.11 5.84 -2.84
CA CYS A 113 -14.30 6.66 -3.75
C CYS A 113 -13.83 7.95 -3.06
N GLN A 114 -14.71 8.62 -2.31
CA GLN A 114 -14.33 9.82 -1.54
C GLN A 114 -13.32 9.51 -0.44
N GLN A 115 -13.45 8.38 0.26
CA GLN A 115 -12.47 7.92 1.25
C GLN A 115 -11.13 7.62 0.59
N ALA A 116 -11.13 6.94 -0.56
CA ALA A 116 -9.92 6.65 -1.35
C ALA A 116 -9.23 7.94 -1.81
N ARG A 117 -9.98 8.94 -2.27
CA ARG A 117 -9.44 10.25 -2.65
C ARG A 117 -8.77 10.95 -1.48
N LYS A 118 -9.44 11.01 -0.32
CA LYS A 118 -8.85 11.61 0.89
C LYS A 118 -7.56 10.90 1.34
N ALA A 119 -7.54 9.57 1.25
CA ALA A 119 -6.36 8.80 1.58
C ALA A 119 -5.22 9.05 0.59
N PHE A 120 -5.53 9.14 -0.70
CA PHE A 120 -4.57 9.50 -1.74
C PHE A 120 -3.96 10.90 -1.48
N ASP A 121 -4.79 11.92 -1.25
CA ASP A 121 -4.35 13.29 -1.01
C ASP A 121 -3.41 13.37 0.21
N LYS A 122 -3.74 12.69 1.32
CA LYS A 122 -2.85 12.54 2.48
C LYS A 122 -1.53 11.85 2.13
N GLY A 123 -1.57 10.84 1.28
CA GLY A 123 -0.38 10.13 0.79
C GLY A 123 0.55 11.06 -0.01
N ILE A 124 0.00 11.94 -0.85
CA ILE A 124 0.78 12.97 -1.55
C ILE A 124 1.46 13.91 -0.56
N GLU A 125 0.74 14.39 0.46
CA GLU A 125 1.34 15.24 1.49
C GLU A 125 2.49 14.52 2.24
N CYS A 126 2.31 13.24 2.55
CA CYS A 126 3.34 12.42 3.16
C CYS A 126 4.59 12.32 2.28
N ILE A 127 4.41 12.03 0.99
CA ILE A 127 5.50 11.96 0.01
C ILE A 127 6.28 13.29 -0.01
N LEU A 128 5.60 14.41 -0.15
CA LEU A 128 6.25 15.72 -0.20
C LEU A 128 7.02 16.06 1.08
N ARG A 129 6.51 15.64 2.24
CA ARG A 129 7.14 15.87 3.56
C ARG A 129 8.32 14.96 3.85
N THR A 130 8.36 13.78 3.23
CA THR A 130 9.45 12.80 3.39
C THR A 130 10.56 12.98 2.35
N GLN A 131 10.44 13.93 1.42
CA GLN A 131 11.48 14.21 0.44
C GLN A 131 12.76 14.68 1.14
N VAL A 132 13.87 13.99 0.88
CA VAL A 132 15.16 14.23 1.57
C VAL A 132 15.76 15.57 1.13
N ARG A 133 16.27 16.33 2.10
CA ARG A 133 17.04 17.54 1.85
C ARG A 133 18.55 17.26 2.00
N GLN A 134 19.32 17.69 0.99
CA GLN A 134 20.78 17.69 1.04
C GLN A 134 21.28 19.10 0.72
N ASN A 135 22.10 19.64 1.59
CA ASN A 135 22.66 21.00 1.45
C ASN A 135 21.60 22.10 1.24
N GLY A 136 20.38 21.89 1.75
CA GLY A 136 19.25 22.81 1.59
C GLY A 136 18.32 22.48 0.42
N ASP A 137 18.74 21.70 -0.53
CA ASP A 137 17.96 21.34 -1.72
C ASP A 137 17.13 20.07 -1.49
N LEU A 138 15.93 20.03 -2.04
CA LEU A 138 15.11 18.82 -2.10
C LEU A 138 15.70 17.86 -3.13
N THR A 139 15.85 16.59 -2.75
CA THR A 139 16.44 15.55 -3.60
C THR A 139 15.41 14.46 -3.90
N VAL A 140 15.64 13.26 -3.46
CA VAL A 140 14.83 12.07 -3.70
C VAL A 140 14.38 11.46 -2.36
N TRP A 141 13.92 10.23 -2.33
CA TRP A 141 13.43 9.55 -1.13
C TRP A 141 14.32 8.38 -0.75
N CYS A 142 14.26 8.00 0.53
CA CYS A 142 14.77 6.72 1.00
C CYS A 142 13.72 5.63 0.89
N ALA A 143 14.15 4.37 0.93
CA ALA A 143 13.25 3.22 0.87
C ALA A 143 12.28 3.15 2.07
N GLN A 144 12.73 3.59 3.24
CA GLN A 144 11.89 3.73 4.45
C GLN A 144 12.09 5.07 5.12
N HIS A 145 11.00 5.58 5.72
CA HIS A 145 11.00 6.78 6.56
C HIS A 145 10.34 6.49 7.91
N ASP A 146 10.87 7.09 8.95
CA ASP A 146 10.30 6.96 10.29
C ASP A 146 8.87 7.49 10.33
N ARG A 147 7.96 6.69 10.88
CA ARG A 147 6.53 7.00 10.90
C ARG A 147 6.15 8.22 11.74
N ILE A 148 7.05 8.71 12.61
CA ILE A 148 6.79 9.83 13.50
C ILE A 148 7.56 11.07 13.04
N THR A 149 8.87 10.94 12.83
CA THR A 149 9.73 12.06 12.47
C THR A 149 9.74 12.35 10.97
N LEU A 150 9.34 11.38 10.14
CA LEU A 150 9.39 11.39 8.67
C LEU A 150 10.80 11.36 8.10
N GLU A 151 11.83 11.29 8.95
CA GLU A 151 13.22 11.22 8.54
C GLU A 151 13.57 9.86 7.93
N PRO A 152 14.58 9.78 7.05
CA PRO A 152 15.09 8.53 6.54
C PRO A 152 15.48 7.56 7.66
N CYS A 153 15.07 6.31 7.55
CA CYS A 153 15.41 5.31 8.53
C CYS A 153 15.85 3.98 7.91
N LYS A 154 16.54 3.17 8.73
CA LYS A 154 16.97 1.83 8.33
C LYS A 154 15.82 0.83 8.34
N ALA A 155 15.95 -0.22 7.54
CA ALA A 155 15.14 -1.42 7.64
C ALA A 155 15.90 -2.56 8.32
N ARG A 156 16.37 -3.57 7.56
CA ARG A 156 17.18 -4.67 8.12
C ARG A 156 18.59 -4.21 8.49
N ALA A 157 19.35 -5.09 9.13
CA ALA A 157 20.67 -4.75 9.68
C ALA A 157 21.64 -4.10 8.66
N TYR A 158 21.57 -4.53 7.40
CA TYR A 158 22.44 -4.02 6.33
C TYR A 158 21.77 -2.99 5.41
N GLU A 159 20.51 -2.64 5.67
CA GLU A 159 19.74 -1.66 4.89
C GLU A 159 19.74 -0.32 5.62
N LEU A 160 20.84 0.37 5.50
CA LEU A 160 21.00 1.71 6.09
C LEU A 160 20.15 2.74 5.33
N PRO A 161 19.78 3.87 5.97
CA PRO A 161 19.16 4.97 5.27
C PRO A 161 20.00 5.39 4.07
N SER A 162 19.44 5.31 2.88
CA SER A 162 20.10 5.66 1.64
C SER A 162 19.10 6.18 0.62
N LEU A 163 19.51 7.11 -0.21
CA LEU A 163 18.69 7.61 -1.31
C LEU A 163 18.41 6.47 -2.29
N SER A 164 17.13 6.27 -2.60
CA SER A 164 16.69 5.20 -3.50
C SER A 164 16.36 5.74 -4.89
N GLY A 165 16.99 5.19 -5.93
CA GLY A 165 16.73 5.57 -7.31
C GLY A 165 15.37 5.06 -7.80
N GLN A 166 15.19 3.75 -7.79
CA GLN A 166 14.00 3.10 -8.36
C GLN A 166 12.67 3.54 -7.69
N GLU A 167 12.64 3.60 -6.36
CA GLU A 167 11.48 4.06 -5.62
C GLU A 167 11.19 5.53 -5.91
N SER A 168 12.24 6.36 -6.00
CA SER A 168 12.09 7.78 -6.33
C SER A 168 11.56 8.01 -7.73
N ASP A 169 12.01 7.25 -8.73
CA ASP A 169 11.48 7.32 -10.08
C ASP A 169 9.98 7.04 -10.11
N ASN A 170 9.54 6.00 -9.41
CA ASN A 170 8.12 5.64 -9.34
C ASN A 170 7.28 6.65 -8.53
N ILE A 171 7.87 7.28 -7.51
CA ILE A 171 7.23 8.39 -6.80
C ILE A 171 7.03 9.59 -7.74
N VAL A 172 8.06 9.97 -8.51
CA VAL A 172 7.95 11.06 -9.47
C VAL A 172 6.87 10.78 -10.51
N LEU A 173 6.83 9.56 -11.07
CA LEU A 173 5.79 9.16 -12.01
C LEU A 173 4.38 9.18 -11.39
N LEU A 174 4.25 8.92 -10.09
CA LEU A 174 2.97 9.04 -9.39
C LEU A 174 2.53 10.52 -9.25
N LEU A 175 3.48 11.43 -9.06
CA LEU A 175 3.23 12.87 -8.86
C LEU A 175 2.93 13.61 -10.19
N MET A 176 3.29 13.03 -11.33
CA MET A 176 2.96 13.55 -12.68
C MET A 176 1.53 13.22 -13.08
#